data_06282c6768a2c70e3c587cfd681f3208
#
_entry.id   06282c6768a2c70e3c587cfd681f3208
#
_cell.length_a   1.000
_cell.length_b   1.000
_cell.length_c   1.000
_cell.angle_alpha   90.00
_cell.angle_beta   90.00
_cell.angle_gamma   90.00
#
_symmetry.space_group_name_H-M   'P 1'
#
loop_
_entity.id
_entity.type
_entity.pdbx_description
1 polymer ?
#
loop_
_entity_poly.entity_id
_entity_poly.type
_entity_poly.pdbx_seq_one_letter_code
_entity_poly.pdbx_strand_id
1 'polypeptide(L)'
;MIELGKKQKLLVVKTVDFGIYLGEDRNAPQNERVLLPSKQVPEGTKAGDEIEVFIYKDSQDRLIATTREPMLQVGQTAVLKVKQVTRIGAFLDWGLEKDLLLPYHEQTNRVREGEECLVALYVDKSSRLCATMKVYHYLSTRTPYVPGDSVKGRVYEISGNFCLLYTSDAADDRI
;
A
#
# COMPACT_ATOMS: atom_id res chain seq x y z
N MET A 1 12.36 -2.25 -14.20
CA MET A 1 12.33 -0.98 -13.43
C MET A 1 11.66 -1.21 -12.08
N ILE A 2 12.25 -0.69 -11.03
CA ILE A 2 11.69 -0.82 -9.67
C ILE A 2 10.37 -0.04 -9.60
N GLU A 3 9.32 -0.72 -9.15
CA GLU A 3 7.97 -0.12 -9.11
C GLU A 3 7.60 0.32 -7.70
N LEU A 4 7.27 1.60 -7.56
CA LEU A 4 6.81 2.19 -6.30
C LEU A 4 5.45 1.61 -5.90
N GLY A 5 5.31 1.20 -4.64
CA GLY A 5 4.03 0.73 -4.10
C GLY A 5 3.68 -0.70 -4.44
N LYS A 6 4.66 -1.51 -4.85
CA LYS A 6 4.44 -2.92 -5.19
C LYS A 6 5.50 -3.83 -4.59
N LYS A 7 5.07 -5.05 -4.27
CA LYS A 7 6.00 -6.13 -3.88
C LYS A 7 6.70 -6.65 -5.12
N GLN A 8 7.99 -6.86 -5.00
CA GLN A 8 8.82 -7.36 -6.09
C GLN A 8 10.08 -8.02 -5.54
N LYS A 9 10.66 -8.89 -6.35
CA LYS A 9 11.91 -9.57 -6.00
C LYS A 9 13.08 -8.76 -6.57
N LEU A 10 14.04 -8.45 -5.71
CA LEU A 10 15.25 -7.73 -6.08
C LEU A 10 16.48 -8.48 -5.60
N LEU A 11 17.61 -8.21 -6.26
CA LEU A 11 18.89 -8.83 -5.94
C LEU A 11 19.69 -7.95 -4.98
N VAL A 12 20.37 -8.59 -4.05
CA VAL A 12 21.31 -7.92 -3.14
C VAL A 12 22.55 -7.52 -3.93
N VAL A 13 22.77 -6.21 -4.06
CA VAL A 13 23.91 -5.65 -4.80
C VAL A 13 25.11 -5.43 -3.88
N LYS A 14 24.89 -4.89 -2.70
CA LYS A 14 25.96 -4.49 -1.78
C LYS A 14 25.47 -4.50 -0.34
N THR A 15 26.32 -4.92 0.56
CA THR A 15 26.06 -4.85 2.00
C THR A 15 26.79 -3.64 2.59
N VAL A 16 26.11 -2.86 3.43
CA VAL A 16 26.67 -1.72 4.14
C VAL A 16 26.27 -1.79 5.61
N ASP A 17 26.84 -0.93 6.45
CA ASP A 17 26.63 -0.97 7.89
C ASP A 17 25.16 -0.76 8.29
N PHE A 18 24.44 0.06 7.52
CA PHE A 18 23.05 0.43 7.84
C PHE A 18 22.02 -0.38 7.06
N GLY A 19 22.44 -1.39 6.30
CA GLY A 19 21.51 -2.25 5.56
C GLY A 19 22.16 -2.86 4.31
N ILE A 20 21.31 -3.16 3.33
CA ILE A 20 21.75 -3.67 2.03
C ILE A 20 21.11 -2.85 0.91
N TYR A 21 21.84 -2.72 -0.19
CA TYR A 21 21.31 -2.14 -1.41
C TYR A 21 20.78 -3.23 -2.33
N LEU A 22 19.58 -3.01 -2.84
CA LEU A 22 18.90 -3.94 -3.75
C LEU A 22 18.74 -3.30 -5.12
N GLY A 23 18.81 -4.12 -6.15
CA GLY A 23 18.61 -3.69 -7.52
C GLY A 23 17.98 -4.79 -8.37
N GLU A 24 17.63 -4.46 -9.61
CA GLU A 24 17.05 -5.45 -10.53
C GLU A 24 18.09 -6.47 -10.97
N ASP A 25 19.37 -6.10 -11.00
CA ASP A 25 20.48 -7.00 -11.28
C ASP A 25 21.69 -6.64 -10.41
N ARG A 26 22.71 -7.50 -10.44
CA ARG A 26 23.91 -7.33 -9.61
C ARG A 26 24.74 -6.09 -9.99
N ASN A 27 24.58 -5.60 -11.19
CA ASN A 27 25.35 -4.47 -11.73
C ASN A 27 24.50 -3.19 -11.77
N ALA A 28 23.35 -3.16 -11.10
CA ALA A 28 22.49 -2.00 -11.08
C ALA A 28 23.27 -0.75 -10.67
N PRO A 29 23.17 0.36 -11.43
CA PRO A 29 23.86 1.60 -11.08
C PRO A 29 23.32 2.17 -9.76
N GLN A 30 24.14 2.98 -9.10
CA GLN A 30 23.83 3.50 -7.76
C GLN A 30 22.48 4.22 -7.69
N ASN A 31 22.10 4.94 -8.73
CA ASN A 31 20.83 5.65 -8.79
C ASN A 31 19.61 4.75 -9.01
N GLU A 32 19.82 3.45 -9.31
CA GLU A 32 18.75 2.48 -9.50
C GLU A 32 18.70 1.46 -8.36
N ARG A 33 19.38 1.74 -7.26
CA ARG A 33 19.38 0.87 -6.07
C ARG A 33 18.46 1.42 -5.00
N VAL A 34 17.87 0.52 -4.21
CA VAL A 34 17.07 0.88 -3.05
C VAL A 34 17.71 0.28 -1.80
N LEU A 35 17.57 0.97 -0.68
CA LEU A 35 18.08 0.50 0.59
C LEU A 35 17.03 -0.34 1.31
N LEU A 36 17.44 -1.50 1.81
CA LEU A 36 16.68 -2.27 2.81
C LEU A 36 17.41 -2.09 4.14
N PRO A 37 16.78 -1.43 5.14
CA PRO A 37 17.43 -1.17 6.42
C PRO A 37 17.86 -2.45 7.13
N SER A 38 18.96 -2.37 7.90
CA SER A 38 19.56 -3.53 8.59
C SER A 38 18.59 -4.27 9.50
N LYS A 39 17.65 -3.56 10.13
CA LYS A 39 16.63 -4.18 10.98
C LYS A 39 15.76 -5.20 10.26
N GLN A 40 15.63 -5.07 8.95
CA GLN A 40 14.72 -5.88 8.14
C GLN A 40 15.47 -6.87 7.24
N VAL A 41 16.80 -6.87 7.27
CA VAL A 41 17.61 -7.78 6.47
C VAL A 41 17.55 -9.18 7.09
N PRO A 42 17.10 -10.21 6.32
CA PRO A 42 17.10 -11.57 6.83
C PRO A 42 18.52 -12.03 7.18
N GLU A 43 18.63 -12.83 8.24
CA GLU A 43 19.91 -13.37 8.68
C GLU A 43 20.52 -14.25 7.59
N GLY A 44 21.83 -14.11 7.36
CA GLY A 44 22.53 -14.89 6.34
C GLY A 44 22.45 -14.34 4.93
N THR A 45 21.91 -13.13 4.75
CA THR A 45 21.80 -12.50 3.43
C THR A 45 23.17 -12.14 2.87
N LYS A 46 23.39 -12.47 1.60
CA LYS A 46 24.66 -12.23 0.88
C LYS A 46 24.40 -11.50 -0.43
N ALA A 47 25.44 -10.84 -0.95
CA ALA A 47 25.39 -10.25 -2.29
C ALA A 47 25.04 -11.33 -3.33
N GLY A 48 24.09 -11.02 -4.22
CA GLY A 48 23.58 -11.95 -5.21
C GLY A 48 22.32 -12.71 -4.80
N ASP A 49 21.94 -12.67 -3.53
CA ASP A 49 20.68 -13.25 -3.07
C ASP A 49 19.49 -12.47 -3.59
N GLU A 50 18.36 -13.15 -3.76
CA GLU A 50 17.10 -12.52 -4.16
C GLU A 50 16.19 -12.38 -2.94
N ILE A 51 15.62 -11.22 -2.76
CA ILE A 51 14.71 -10.92 -1.64
C ILE A 51 13.43 -10.27 -2.19
N GLU A 52 12.28 -10.74 -1.70
CA GLU A 52 11.00 -10.10 -1.99
C GLU A 52 10.79 -8.94 -1.02
N VAL A 53 10.56 -7.74 -1.57
CA VAL A 53 10.38 -6.52 -0.80
C VAL A 53 9.24 -5.69 -1.37
N PHE A 54 8.70 -4.83 -0.52
CA PHE A 54 7.75 -3.79 -0.93
C PHE A 54 8.52 -2.47 -1.00
N ILE A 55 8.28 -1.69 -2.04
CA ILE A 55 8.97 -0.42 -2.27
C ILE A 55 8.05 0.74 -1.93
N TYR A 56 8.52 1.62 -1.07
CA TYR A 56 7.80 2.84 -0.69
C TYR A 56 8.79 4.00 -0.52
N LYS A 57 8.34 5.14 -0.10
CA LYS A 57 9.22 6.29 0.15
C LYS A 57 9.31 6.58 1.64
N ASP A 58 10.51 6.91 2.10
CA ASP A 58 10.74 7.31 3.49
C ASP A 58 10.28 8.75 3.73
N SER A 59 10.50 9.27 4.95
CA SER A 59 10.09 10.62 5.33
C SER A 59 10.82 11.74 4.56
N GLN A 60 11.89 11.39 3.83
CA GLN A 60 12.65 12.33 3.00
C GLN A 60 12.37 12.12 1.50
N ASP A 61 11.29 11.41 1.17
CA ASP A 61 10.88 11.09 -0.20
C ASP A 61 11.89 10.25 -0.98
N ARG A 62 12.72 9.46 -0.29
CA ARG A 62 13.66 8.53 -0.92
C ARG A 62 13.03 7.15 -1.01
N LEU A 63 13.29 6.46 -2.13
CA LEU A 63 12.86 5.07 -2.28
C LEU A 63 13.54 4.20 -1.23
N ILE A 64 12.75 3.38 -0.57
CA ILE A 64 13.21 2.46 0.46
C ILE A 64 12.45 1.15 0.34
N ALA A 65 13.11 0.05 0.68
CA ALA A 65 12.51 -1.28 0.67
C ALA A 65 12.14 -1.73 2.07
N THR A 66 11.14 -2.59 2.16
CA THR A 66 10.77 -3.24 3.41
C THR A 66 10.42 -4.70 3.16
N THR A 67 10.78 -5.58 4.09
CA THR A 67 10.33 -6.97 4.10
C THR A 67 8.98 -7.12 4.80
N ARG A 68 8.50 -6.07 5.46
CA ARG A 68 7.15 -6.06 6.04
C ARG A 68 6.11 -6.06 4.94
N GLU A 69 4.98 -6.69 5.22
CA GLU A 69 3.88 -6.76 4.28
C GLU A 69 2.90 -5.63 4.56
N PRO A 70 2.70 -4.70 3.59
CA PRO A 70 1.69 -3.66 3.75
C PRO A 70 0.29 -4.27 3.62
N MET A 71 -0.70 -3.57 4.15
CA MET A 71 -2.09 -4.04 4.08
C MET A 71 -2.67 -3.95 2.68
N LEU A 72 -2.06 -3.17 1.78
CA LEU A 72 -2.45 -3.07 0.37
C LEU A 72 -1.27 -2.61 -0.47
N GLN A 73 -1.38 -2.87 -1.78
CA GLN A 73 -0.44 -2.38 -2.81
C GLN A 73 -1.17 -1.43 -3.75
N VAL A 74 -0.42 -0.76 -4.62
CA VAL A 74 -1.01 0.15 -5.62
C VAL A 74 -2.05 -0.60 -6.46
N GLY A 75 -3.24 -0.01 -6.58
CA GLY A 75 -4.37 -0.59 -7.28
C GLY A 75 -5.26 -1.49 -6.44
N GLN A 76 -4.87 -1.77 -5.19
CA GLN A 76 -5.66 -2.57 -4.27
C GLN A 76 -6.41 -1.70 -3.28
N THR A 77 -7.40 -2.29 -2.62
CA THR A 77 -8.20 -1.64 -1.57
C THR A 77 -8.05 -2.37 -0.25
N ALA A 78 -8.20 -1.64 0.83
CA ALA A 78 -8.22 -2.21 2.17
C ALA A 78 -8.95 -1.26 3.14
N VAL A 79 -9.41 -1.80 4.25
CA VAL A 79 -9.94 -1.01 5.36
C VAL A 79 -8.78 -0.68 6.29
N LEU A 80 -8.48 0.60 6.44
CA LEU A 80 -7.38 1.07 7.27
C LEU A 80 -7.88 1.96 8.40
N LYS A 81 -7.16 1.94 9.51
CA LYS A 81 -7.49 2.73 10.69
C LYS A 81 -6.81 4.09 10.65
N VAL A 82 -7.54 5.14 10.99
CA VAL A 82 -7.01 6.50 11.08
C VAL A 82 -6.22 6.62 12.39
N LYS A 83 -4.93 6.92 12.29
CA LYS A 83 -4.06 7.12 13.45
C LYS A 83 -4.03 8.56 13.90
N GLN A 84 -4.09 9.50 12.96
CA GLN A 84 -3.95 10.92 13.25
C GLN A 84 -4.62 11.75 12.16
N VAL A 85 -5.18 12.89 12.53
CA VAL A 85 -5.71 13.88 11.58
C VAL A 85 -4.88 15.15 11.71
N THR A 86 -4.41 15.68 10.56
CA THR A 86 -3.55 16.85 10.50
C THR A 86 -4.13 17.89 9.53
N ARG A 87 -3.40 18.98 9.32
CA ARG A 87 -3.81 20.04 8.39
C ARG A 87 -3.81 19.61 6.92
N ILE A 88 -3.04 18.57 6.58
CA ILE A 88 -2.93 18.10 5.19
C ILE A 88 -3.80 16.91 4.88
N GLY A 89 -4.34 16.26 5.90
CA GLY A 89 -5.19 15.09 5.75
C GLY A 89 -5.08 14.16 6.94
N ALA A 90 -5.55 12.94 6.76
CA ALA A 90 -5.47 11.90 7.77
C ALA A 90 -4.28 10.99 7.49
N PHE A 91 -3.67 10.47 8.55
CA PHE A 91 -2.63 9.44 8.45
C PHE A 91 -3.19 8.10 8.89
N LEU A 92 -3.00 7.09 8.06
CA LEU A 92 -3.58 5.76 8.22
C LEU A 92 -2.51 4.74 8.55
N ASP A 93 -2.87 3.75 9.37
CA ASP A 93 -2.02 2.60 9.65
C ASP A 93 -2.21 1.56 8.54
N TRP A 94 -1.16 1.31 7.78
CA TRP A 94 -1.16 0.32 6.70
C TRP A 94 -0.13 -0.79 6.89
N GLY A 95 0.41 -0.90 8.11
CA GLY A 95 1.33 -1.97 8.49
C GLY A 95 2.81 -1.64 8.37
N LEU A 96 3.16 -0.45 7.89
CA LEU A 96 4.55 0.00 7.75
C LEU A 96 4.89 1.07 8.79
N GLU A 97 6.18 1.34 8.98
CA GLU A 97 6.64 2.35 9.95
C GLU A 97 6.14 3.76 9.59
N LYS A 98 6.12 4.09 8.32
CA LYS A 98 5.60 5.37 7.84
C LYS A 98 4.11 5.25 7.56
N ASP A 99 3.31 6.08 8.20
CA ASP A 99 1.86 6.08 8.00
C ASP A 99 1.50 6.56 6.59
N LEU A 100 0.35 6.12 6.10
CA LEU A 100 -0.13 6.45 4.76
C LEU A 100 -1.01 7.69 4.81
N LEU A 101 -0.70 8.69 3.99
CA LEU A 101 -1.48 9.92 3.92
C LEU A 101 -2.77 9.73 3.11
N LEU A 102 -3.90 10.17 3.69
CA LEU A 102 -5.18 10.30 3.02
C LEU A 102 -5.50 11.80 2.90
N PRO A 103 -5.16 12.45 1.77
CA PRO A 103 -5.35 13.88 1.62
C PRO A 103 -6.83 14.28 1.67
N TYR A 104 -7.14 15.49 2.11
CA TYR A 104 -8.52 15.95 2.22
C TYR A 104 -9.28 15.88 0.89
N HIS A 105 -8.63 16.19 -0.24
CA HIS A 105 -9.27 16.13 -1.55
C HIS A 105 -9.62 14.73 -2.02
N GLU A 106 -9.07 13.70 -1.36
CA GLU A 106 -9.37 12.29 -1.64
C GLU A 106 -10.35 11.69 -0.64
N GLN A 107 -10.84 12.46 0.32
CA GLN A 107 -11.83 12.00 1.29
C GLN A 107 -13.24 12.26 0.77
N THR A 108 -14.10 11.26 0.83
CA THR A 108 -15.50 11.39 0.47
C THR A 108 -16.33 11.96 1.63
N ASN A 109 -15.81 11.83 2.85
CA ASN A 109 -16.36 12.43 4.05
C ASN A 109 -15.22 12.63 5.04
N ARG A 110 -15.40 13.53 5.99
CA ARG A 110 -14.38 13.75 7.03
C ARG A 110 -14.24 12.52 7.92
N VAL A 111 -12.98 12.12 8.15
CA VAL A 111 -12.66 10.99 9.04
C VAL A 111 -12.09 11.52 10.35
N ARG A 112 -12.18 10.71 11.41
CA ARG A 112 -11.69 11.03 12.75
C ARG A 112 -10.67 9.98 13.19
N GLU A 113 -9.82 10.38 14.12
CA GLU A 113 -8.86 9.47 14.74
C GLU A 113 -9.58 8.27 15.35
N GLY A 114 -9.08 7.08 15.07
CA GLY A 114 -9.66 5.83 15.53
C GLY A 114 -10.70 5.21 14.60
N GLU A 115 -11.20 5.95 13.63
CA GLU A 115 -12.15 5.41 12.64
C GLU A 115 -11.44 4.51 11.64
N GLU A 116 -12.20 3.59 11.06
CA GLU A 116 -11.75 2.78 9.95
C GLU A 116 -12.37 3.30 8.65
N CYS A 117 -11.61 3.28 7.57
CA CYS A 117 -12.11 3.70 6.26
C CYS A 117 -11.59 2.79 5.16
N LEU A 118 -12.44 2.59 4.15
CA LEU A 118 -12.08 1.82 2.96
C LEU A 118 -11.34 2.75 1.99
N VAL A 119 -10.12 2.38 1.64
CA VAL A 119 -9.26 3.19 0.78
C VAL A 119 -8.57 2.33 -0.26
N ALA A 120 -8.12 2.96 -1.33
CA ALA A 120 -7.19 2.38 -2.31
C ALA A 120 -5.85 3.10 -2.22
N LEU A 121 -4.80 2.41 -2.61
CA LEU A 121 -3.46 2.98 -2.69
C LEU A 121 -3.19 3.45 -4.11
N TYR A 122 -2.70 4.67 -4.26
CA TYR A 122 -2.34 5.23 -5.56
C TYR A 122 -1.05 6.05 -5.46
N VAL A 123 -0.46 6.32 -6.61
CA VAL A 123 0.71 7.20 -6.72
C VAL A 123 0.21 8.57 -7.21
N ASP A 124 0.47 9.61 -6.44
CA ASP A 124 0.03 10.96 -6.80
C ASP A 124 0.94 11.60 -7.87
N LYS A 125 0.61 12.83 -8.27
CA LYS A 125 1.37 13.56 -9.29
C LYS A 125 2.82 13.85 -8.88
N SER A 126 3.09 13.85 -7.57
CA SER A 126 4.42 14.07 -7.01
C SER A 126 5.19 12.76 -6.81
N SER A 127 4.72 11.66 -7.37
CA SER A 127 5.30 10.31 -7.22
C SER A 127 5.37 9.85 -5.76
N ARG A 128 4.33 10.16 -4.99
CA ARG A 128 4.19 9.73 -3.60
C ARG A 128 3.04 8.75 -3.46
N LEU A 129 3.17 7.81 -2.54
CA LEU A 129 2.08 6.88 -2.22
C LEU A 129 1.06 7.60 -1.32
N CYS A 130 -0.20 7.55 -1.74
CA CYS A 130 -1.31 8.13 -1.01
C CYS A 130 -2.51 7.21 -1.02
N ALA A 131 -3.43 7.43 -0.07
CA ALA A 131 -4.70 6.73 -0.03
C ALA A 131 -5.81 7.58 -0.63
N THR A 132 -6.84 6.94 -1.16
CA THR A 132 -8.06 7.60 -1.62
C THR A 132 -9.29 6.85 -1.15
N MET A 133 -10.32 7.57 -0.72
CA MET A 133 -11.62 7.00 -0.41
C MET A 133 -12.50 6.86 -1.66
N LYS A 134 -12.05 7.40 -2.80
CA LYS A 134 -12.76 7.31 -4.09
C LYS A 134 -12.40 6.00 -4.77
N VAL A 135 -12.95 4.91 -4.26
CA VAL A 135 -12.48 3.55 -4.58
C VAL A 135 -13.23 2.83 -5.68
N TYR A 136 -14.30 3.40 -6.27
CA TYR A 136 -15.06 2.64 -7.25
C TYR A 136 -14.26 2.24 -8.50
N HIS A 137 -13.21 2.94 -8.84
CA HIS A 137 -12.33 2.54 -9.96
C HIS A 137 -11.51 1.30 -9.64
N TYR A 138 -11.44 0.92 -8.37
CA TYR A 138 -10.63 -0.19 -7.87
C TYR A 138 -11.48 -1.39 -7.47
N LEU A 139 -12.81 -1.23 -7.45
CA LEU A 139 -13.73 -2.30 -7.08
C LEU A 139 -14.09 -3.13 -8.30
N SER A 140 -14.23 -4.47 -8.08
CA SER A 140 -14.66 -5.37 -9.13
C SER A 140 -16.16 -5.25 -9.37
N THR A 141 -16.59 -5.22 -10.64
CA THR A 141 -18.00 -5.32 -11.01
C THR A 141 -18.47 -6.77 -11.10
N ARG A 142 -17.53 -7.73 -11.10
CA ARG A 142 -17.85 -9.15 -11.07
C ARG A 142 -18.08 -9.58 -9.64
N THR A 143 -19.05 -10.46 -9.46
CA THR A 143 -19.31 -11.04 -8.15
C THR A 143 -19.70 -12.52 -8.32
N PRO A 144 -19.22 -13.42 -7.42
CA PRO A 144 -19.67 -14.80 -7.39
C PRO A 144 -21.04 -14.96 -6.73
N TYR A 145 -21.59 -13.90 -6.18
CA TYR A 145 -22.87 -13.94 -5.47
C TYR A 145 -24.03 -13.87 -6.44
N VAL A 146 -25.10 -14.55 -6.11
CA VAL A 146 -26.35 -14.53 -6.87
C VAL A 146 -27.41 -13.80 -6.05
N PRO A 147 -28.48 -13.28 -6.70
CA PRO A 147 -29.57 -12.63 -5.97
C PRO A 147 -30.12 -13.52 -4.86
N GLY A 148 -30.23 -12.99 -3.66
CA GLY A 148 -30.70 -13.72 -2.49
C GLY A 148 -29.60 -14.29 -1.60
N ASP A 149 -28.36 -14.30 -2.04
CA ASP A 149 -27.25 -14.73 -1.21
C ASP A 149 -27.02 -13.76 -0.04
N SER A 150 -26.61 -14.33 1.10
CA SER A 150 -26.21 -13.54 2.25
C SER A 150 -24.74 -13.19 2.13
N VAL A 151 -24.43 -11.89 2.14
CA VAL A 151 -23.05 -11.39 1.97
C VAL A 151 -22.69 -10.53 3.19
N LYS A 152 -21.53 -10.84 3.79
CA LYS A 152 -20.95 -10.00 4.84
C LYS A 152 -20.00 -9.00 4.21
N GLY A 153 -20.17 -7.72 4.55
CA GLY A 153 -19.32 -6.70 3.99
C GLY A 153 -19.65 -5.32 4.52
N ARG A 154 -18.99 -4.34 3.95
CA ARG A 154 -19.19 -2.94 4.28
C ARG A 154 -19.87 -2.26 3.09
N VAL A 155 -20.95 -1.55 3.37
CA VAL A 155 -21.58 -0.69 2.36
C VAL A 155 -20.67 0.52 2.17
N TYR A 156 -20.13 0.68 0.96
CA TYR A 156 -19.26 1.80 0.63
C TYR A 156 -20.07 3.03 0.21
N GLU A 157 -21.01 2.84 -0.68
CA GLU A 157 -21.80 3.93 -1.24
C GLU A 157 -23.16 3.43 -1.69
N ILE A 158 -24.17 4.25 -1.51
CA ILE A 158 -25.49 4.00 -2.07
C ILE A 158 -25.78 5.18 -3.00
N SER A 159 -26.00 4.90 -4.29
CA SER A 159 -26.30 5.92 -5.31
C SER A 159 -27.42 5.44 -6.21
N GLY A 160 -28.55 6.13 -6.19
CA GLY A 160 -29.72 5.69 -6.92
C GLY A 160 -30.15 4.29 -6.50
N ASN A 161 -30.13 3.34 -7.44
CA ASN A 161 -30.50 1.96 -7.19
C ASN A 161 -29.30 1.04 -6.94
N PHE A 162 -28.08 1.60 -6.81
CA PHE A 162 -26.87 0.83 -6.63
C PHE A 162 -26.39 0.87 -5.18
N CYS A 163 -25.88 -0.28 -4.72
CA CYS A 163 -25.23 -0.40 -3.44
C CYS A 163 -23.87 -1.06 -3.67
N LEU A 164 -22.79 -0.37 -3.31
CA LEU A 164 -21.44 -0.91 -3.40
C LEU A 164 -21.07 -1.55 -2.07
N LEU A 165 -20.59 -2.80 -2.12
CA LEU A 165 -20.17 -3.55 -0.95
C LEU A 165 -18.70 -3.91 -1.05
N TYR A 166 -18.03 -3.88 0.10
CA TYR A 166 -16.70 -4.45 0.27
C TYR A 166 -16.80 -5.61 1.25
N THR A 167 -16.52 -6.82 0.78
CA THR A 167 -16.56 -8.01 1.63
C THR A 167 -15.22 -8.16 2.36
N SER A 168 -15.27 -8.58 3.62
CA SER A 168 -14.10 -8.65 4.48
C SER A 168 -13.38 -9.99 4.45
N ASP A 169 -13.98 -11.01 3.86
CA ASP A 169 -13.48 -12.39 3.92
C ASP A 169 -12.44 -12.71 2.85
N ALA A 170 -12.39 -11.95 1.77
CA ALA A 170 -11.38 -12.11 0.74
C ALA A 170 -11.10 -10.77 0.08
N ALA A 171 -9.84 -10.56 -0.30
CA ALA A 171 -9.41 -9.30 -0.87
C ALA A 171 -10.12 -8.92 -2.16
N ASP A 172 -10.65 -9.90 -2.89
CA ASP A 172 -11.27 -9.68 -4.19
C ASP A 172 -12.79 -9.72 -4.19
N ASP A 173 -13.42 -9.94 -3.05
CA ASP A 173 -14.87 -10.04 -2.95
C ASP A 173 -15.49 -8.65 -2.82
N ARG A 174 -15.81 -8.07 -3.98
CA ARG A 174 -16.36 -6.72 -4.08
C ARG A 174 -17.58 -6.70 -4.99
N ILE A 175 -18.46 -5.80 -4.70
CA ILE A 175 -19.65 -5.56 -5.50
C ILE A 175 -19.74 -4.08 -5.87
#